data_5198f4369421dcc3e93e91e105ac8e8a
#
_entry.id   5198f4369421dcc3e93e91e105ac8e8a
#
_cell.length_a   1.000
_cell.length_b   1.000
_cell.length_c   1.000
_cell.angle_alpha   90.00
_cell.angle_beta   90.00
_cell.angle_gamma   90.00
#
_symmetry.space_group_name_H-M   'P 1'
#
loop_
_entity.id
_entity.type
_entity.pdbx_description
1 polymer ?
#
loop_
_entity_poly.entity_id
_entity_poly.type
_entity_poly.pdbx_seq_one_letter_code
_entity_poly.pdbx_strand_id
1 'polypeptide(L)' 'MKRSVFYKALDSFNEYMANQGGYLFDPPLQEFSSEEDGYVFLGNRNSSFGRYEIETGVFIPDGEDESPE' A
#
# COMPACT_ATOMS: atom_id res chain seq x y z
N MET A 1 6.85 8.97 -9.12
CA MET A 1 7.09 8.62 -7.70
C MET A 1 8.54 8.24 -7.52
N LYS A 2 9.14 8.76 -6.46
CA LYS A 2 10.51 8.40 -6.15
C LYS A 2 10.57 7.02 -5.55
N ARG A 3 11.68 6.33 -5.83
CA ARG A 3 11.85 4.98 -5.30
C ARG A 3 11.82 4.97 -3.77
N SER A 4 12.41 5.97 -3.13
CA SER A 4 12.44 6.04 -1.68
C SER A 4 11.03 6.14 -1.09
N VAL A 5 10.15 6.85 -1.79
CA VAL A 5 8.77 6.98 -1.34
C VAL A 5 8.06 5.64 -1.48
N PHE A 6 8.29 4.95 -2.59
CA PHE A 6 7.70 3.64 -2.78
C PHE A 6 8.16 2.66 -1.70
N TYR A 7 9.44 2.69 -1.35
CA TYR A 7 9.95 1.75 -0.35
C TYR A 7 9.40 2.05 1.04
N LYS A 8 9.17 3.32 1.36
CA LYS A 8 8.51 3.63 2.63
C LYS A 8 7.10 3.06 2.66
N ALA A 9 6.39 3.22 1.57
CA ALA A 9 5.04 2.67 1.47
C ALA A 9 5.08 1.14 1.56
N LEU A 10 6.05 0.54 0.92
CA LEU A 10 6.18 -0.91 0.93
C LEU A 10 6.49 -1.42 2.34
N ASP A 11 7.35 -0.72 3.07
CA ASP A 11 7.65 -1.11 4.44
C ASP A 11 6.40 -1.08 5.30
N SER A 12 5.60 -0.03 5.16
CA SER A 12 4.38 0.08 5.94
C SER A 12 3.40 -1.02 5.56
N PHE A 13 3.32 -1.33 4.28
CA PHE A 13 2.47 -2.42 3.80
C PHE A 13 2.94 -3.75 4.38
N ASN A 14 4.25 -4.00 4.39
CA ASN A 14 4.77 -5.25 4.91
C ASN A 14 4.48 -5.39 6.40
N GLU A 15 4.59 -4.29 7.13
CA GLU A 15 4.27 -4.31 8.55
C GLU A 15 2.79 -4.61 8.77
N TYR A 16 1.94 -4.02 7.95
CA TYR A 16 0.51 -4.30 8.04
C TYR A 16 0.24 -5.78 7.80
N MET A 17 0.86 -6.35 6.77
CA MET A 17 0.65 -7.75 6.46
C MET A 17 1.15 -8.66 7.57
N ALA A 18 2.28 -8.31 8.17
CA ALA A 18 2.80 -9.10 9.28
C ALA A 18 1.83 -9.11 10.45
N ASN A 19 1.23 -7.97 10.73
CA ASN A 19 0.26 -7.86 11.81
C ASN A 19 -1.00 -8.65 11.54
N GLN A 20 -1.33 -8.84 10.27
CA GLN A 20 -2.48 -9.62 9.88
C GLN A 20 -2.17 -11.11 9.79
N GLY A 21 -0.91 -11.46 9.97
CA GLY A 21 -0.51 -12.84 9.78
C GLY A 21 -0.52 -13.27 8.34
N GLY A 22 -0.53 -12.30 7.44
CA GLY A 22 -0.63 -12.58 6.03
C GLY A 22 0.71 -12.81 5.37
N TYR A 23 0.64 -13.26 4.14
CA TYR A 23 1.83 -13.55 3.38
C TYR A 23 1.50 -13.44 1.90
N LEU A 24 2.27 -12.65 1.18
CA LEU A 24 2.00 -12.44 -0.23
C LEU A 24 3.10 -13.02 -1.09
N PHE A 25 2.69 -13.73 -2.12
CA PHE A 25 3.61 -14.16 -3.15
C PHE A 25 3.87 -13.06 -4.15
N ASP A 26 2.88 -12.20 -4.38
CA ASP A 26 2.98 -11.14 -5.38
C ASP A 26 2.94 -9.79 -4.69
N PRO A 27 4.09 -9.26 -4.32
CA PRO A 27 4.11 -7.96 -3.63
C PRO A 27 3.75 -6.83 -4.57
N PRO A 28 3.44 -5.65 -4.03
CA PRO A 28 3.24 -4.49 -4.87
C PRO A 28 4.51 -4.15 -5.64
N LEU A 29 4.34 -3.66 -6.84
CA LEU A 29 5.46 -3.26 -7.69
C LEU A 29 5.37 -1.78 -7.97
N GLN A 30 6.53 -1.13 -8.03
CA GLN A 30 6.54 0.30 -8.26
C GLN A 30 5.90 0.67 -9.59
N GLU A 31 6.09 -0.14 -10.61
CA GLU A 31 5.55 0.19 -11.92
C GLU A 31 4.03 0.11 -11.97
N PHE A 32 3.42 -0.55 -11.01
CA PHE A 32 1.96 -0.62 -10.92
C PHE A 32 1.42 0.19 -9.76
N SER A 33 2.27 1.02 -9.16
CA SER A 33 1.90 1.87 -8.05
C SER A 33 2.03 3.32 -8.47
N SER A 34 1.33 4.21 -7.78
CA SER A 34 1.37 5.62 -8.13
C SER A 34 1.24 6.48 -6.89
N GLU A 35 1.72 7.70 -7.02
CA GLU A 35 1.63 8.68 -5.94
C GLU A 35 0.67 9.77 -6.36
N GLU A 36 -0.31 10.08 -5.52
CA GLU A 36 -1.33 11.06 -5.87
C GLU A 36 -1.94 11.64 -4.60
N ASP A 37 -1.98 12.95 -4.52
CA ASP A 37 -2.66 13.66 -3.44
C ASP A 37 -2.19 13.24 -2.04
N GLY A 38 -0.89 13.01 -1.90
CA GLY A 38 -0.33 12.65 -0.60
C GLY A 38 -0.46 11.18 -0.26
N TYR A 39 -0.86 10.37 -1.21
CA TYR A 39 -0.99 8.93 -1.01
C TYR A 39 -0.17 8.18 -2.06
N VAL A 40 0.30 7.00 -1.67
CA VAL A 40 0.90 6.08 -2.61
C VAL A 40 -0.04 4.90 -2.75
N PHE A 41 -0.58 4.72 -3.94
CA PHE A 41 -1.49 3.62 -4.22
C PHE A 41 -0.68 2.42 -4.63
N LEU A 42 -0.74 1.38 -3.81
CA LEU A 42 0.09 0.19 -4.00
C LEU A 42 -0.68 -0.89 -4.74
N GLY A 43 -0.03 -1.47 -5.72
CA GLY A 43 -0.66 -2.53 -6.48
C GLY A 43 0.36 -3.28 -7.30
N ASN A 44 -0.09 -4.37 -7.90
CA ASN A 44 0.70 -5.11 -8.86
C ASN A 44 -0.18 -5.42 -10.05
N ARG A 45 0.33 -6.28 -10.94
CA ARG A 45 -0.38 -6.59 -12.16
C ARG A 45 -1.78 -7.18 -11.90
N ASN A 46 -1.94 -7.88 -10.80
CA ASN A 46 -3.16 -8.63 -10.54
C ASN A 46 -4.09 -7.98 -9.53
N SER A 47 -3.57 -7.10 -8.68
CA SER A 47 -4.34 -6.64 -7.53
C SER A 47 -3.98 -5.23 -7.16
N SER A 48 -4.94 -4.58 -6.48
CA SER A 48 -4.71 -3.32 -5.80
C SER A 48 -4.77 -3.61 -4.31
N PHE A 49 -3.78 -3.15 -3.57
CA PHE A 49 -3.68 -3.49 -2.16
C PHE A 49 -4.20 -2.41 -1.24
N GLY A 50 -4.09 -1.16 -1.63
CA GLY A 50 -4.52 -0.08 -0.79
C GLY A 50 -3.64 1.14 -1.00
N ARG A 51 -3.64 2.03 -0.01
CA ARG A 51 -2.87 3.25 -0.13
C ARG A 51 -2.10 3.52 1.13
N TYR A 52 -0.98 4.18 0.97
CA TYR A 52 -0.12 4.57 2.06
C TYR A 52 -0.18 6.09 2.18
N GLU A 53 -0.54 6.59 3.35
CA GLU A 53 -0.60 8.03 3.57
C GLU A 53 0.79 8.53 3.92
N ILE A 54 1.33 9.41 3.06
CA ILE A 54 2.71 9.85 3.21
C ILE A 54 2.87 10.67 4.48
N GLU A 55 1.89 11.48 4.79
CA GLU A 55 2.00 12.40 5.90
C GLU A 55 2.06 11.68 7.25
N THR A 56 1.27 10.65 7.41
CA THR A 56 1.20 9.94 8.68
C THR A 56 2.02 8.67 8.72
N GLY A 57 2.39 8.16 7.56
CA GLY A 57 3.12 6.91 7.48
C GLY A 57 2.27 5.69 7.72
N VAL A 58 0.97 5.79 7.49
CA VAL A 58 0.03 4.71 7.75
C VAL A 58 -0.44 4.10 6.44
N PHE A 59 -0.45 2.77 6.38
CA PHE A 59 -1.02 2.06 5.24
C PHE A 59 -2.50 1.80 5.49
N ILE A 60 -3.32 2.10 4.50
CA ILE A 60 -4.78 1.90 4.57
C ILE A 60 -5.15 0.89 3.50
N PRO A 61 -5.55 -0.32 3.87
CA PRO A 61 -5.86 -1.34 2.88
C PRO A 61 -7.16 -1.01 2.14
N ASP A 62 -7.23 -1.52 0.91
CA ASP A 62 -8.44 -1.38 0.12
C ASP A 62 -9.58 -2.06 0.85
N GLY A 63 -10.69 -1.40 0.88
CA GLY A 63 -11.89 -1.96 1.47
C GLY A 63 -12.03 -1.71 2.94
N GLU A 64 -10.97 -1.34 3.60
CA GLU A 64 -11.08 -1.14 5.04
C GLU A 64 -11.83 0.14 5.38
N ASP A 65 -11.65 1.17 4.57
CA ASP A 65 -12.35 2.42 4.83
C ASP A 65 -13.73 2.43 4.20
N GLU A 66 -14.14 1.34 3.60
CA GLU A 66 -15.49 1.24 3.10
C GLU A 66 -16.44 1.05 4.23
N SER A 67 -17.45 1.84 4.24
CA SER A 67 -18.44 1.74 5.24
C SER A 67 -19.40 0.68 4.86
N PRO A 68 -19.55 -0.30 5.62
CA PRO A 68 -20.60 -1.21 5.28
C PRO A 68 -21.90 -0.61 5.57
N GLU A 69 -22.16 -0.02 5.69
CA GLU A 69 -23.34 0.44 5.94
C GLU A 69 -23.94 0.29 6.12
#